data_c9abbbac4f77c21b96888cf44502b1a5
#
_entry.id   c9abbbac4f77c21b96888cf44502b1a5
#
_cell.length_a   1.000
_cell.length_b   1.000
_cell.length_c   1.000
_cell.angle_alpha   90.00
_cell.angle_beta   90.00
_cell.angle_gamma   90.00
#
_symmetry.space_group_name_H-M   'P 1'
#
loop_
_entity.id
_entity.type
_entity.pdbx_description
1 polymer ?
#
loop_
_entity_poly.entity_id
_entity_poly.type
_entity_poly.pdbx_seq_one_letter_code
_entity_poly.pdbx_strand_id
1 'polypeptide(L)'
;MKRLALVLALLTVSGLAHAKKTCTDQPKEKWMKEEDFKKRLESEGYKIRKFKQPGSCYEIYGTNKEGKKVEIYFNPVDGTVVKEVVE
;
A
#
# COMPACT_ATOMS: atom_id res chain seq x y z
N MET A 1 -31.39 9.00 39.48
CA MET A 1 -30.98 8.87 38.98
C MET A 1 -30.37 8.84 38.25
N LYS A 2 -30.05 8.79 37.96
CA LYS A 2 -29.49 8.83 37.28
C LYS A 2 -28.73 8.74 36.54
N ARG A 3 -28.29 8.72 36.21
CA ARG A 3 -27.66 8.67 35.51
C ARG A 3 -26.98 8.57 34.70
N LEU A 4 -26.56 8.48 34.24
CA LEU A 4 -25.94 8.30 33.51
C LEU A 4 -25.23 8.26 32.75
N ALA A 5 -24.78 8.25 32.24
CA ALA A 5 -24.11 8.22 31.53
C ALA A 5 -23.40 8.06 30.86
N LEU A 6 -23.02 7.99 30.42
CA LEU A 6 -22.29 7.88 29.72
C LEU A 6 -21.61 7.83 28.95
N VAL A 7 -21.24 7.79 28.46
CA VAL A 7 -20.62 7.75 27.76
C VAL A 7 -19.90 7.63 27.12
N LEU A 8 -19.57 7.52 26.71
CA LEU A 8 -18.84 7.38 26.07
C LEU A 8 -18.17 7.34 25.31
N ALA A 9 -17.87 7.32 24.81
CA ALA A 9 -17.24 7.33 24.13
C ALA A 9 -16.56 7.17 23.46
N LEU A 10 -16.26 7.11 23.09
CA LEU A 10 -15.58 6.96 22.37
C LEU A 10 -14.90 6.92 21.72
N LEU A 11 -14.57 6.85 21.26
CA LEU A 11 -13.91 6.74 20.63
C LEU A 11 -13.26 6.65 19.94
N THR A 12 -12.90 6.67 19.48
CA THR A 12 -12.31 6.63 18.92
C THR A 12 -11.70 6.40 18.13
N VAL A 13 -11.34 6.29 17.55
CA VAL A 13 -10.78 5.99 16.87
C VAL A 13 -10.13 6.10 16.23
N SER A 14 -9.90 6.17 15.88
CA SER A 14 -9.33 6.31 15.43
C SER A 14 -8.43 6.21 14.80
N GLY A 15 -7.85 6.48 14.75
CA GLY A 15 -6.69 6.48 14.26
C GLY A 15 -6.40 5.64 13.27
N LEU A 16 -6.81 4.97 13.21
CA LEU A 16 -6.56 4.22 12.34
C LEU A 16 -6.23 4.60 11.13
N ALA A 17 -6.60 5.56 10.73
CA ALA A 17 -6.37 5.99 9.43
C ALA A 17 -4.97 6.13 9.10
N HIS A 18 -4.11 6.21 10.04
CA HIS A 18 -2.79 6.36 9.68
C HIS A 18 -2.01 5.20 9.91
N ALA A 19 -2.60 4.09 10.04
CA ALA A 19 -1.90 2.87 10.19
C ALA A 19 -0.94 2.70 9.07
N LYS A 20 0.28 2.30 9.33
CA LYS A 20 1.21 2.04 8.29
C LYS A 20 0.73 0.91 7.46
N LYS A 21 1.00 0.97 6.19
CA LYS A 21 0.70 -0.16 5.33
C LYS A 21 1.65 -1.30 5.64
N THR A 22 1.11 -2.48 5.74
CA THR A 22 1.90 -3.68 6.02
C THR A 22 1.71 -4.67 4.90
N CYS A 23 2.73 -4.82 4.08
CA CYS A 23 2.71 -5.77 2.99
C CYS A 23 3.58 -6.98 3.27
N THR A 24 4.54 -6.84 4.17
CA THR A 24 5.38 -7.94 4.58
C THR A 24 5.93 -7.65 5.96
N ASP A 25 6.31 -8.68 6.69
CA ASP A 25 7.04 -8.51 7.93
C ASP A 25 8.52 -8.88 7.77
N GLN A 26 8.97 -9.09 6.53
CA GLN A 26 10.36 -9.36 6.28
C GLN A 26 11.17 -8.08 6.29
N PRO A 27 12.43 -8.16 6.73
CA PRO A 27 13.29 -6.96 6.75
C PRO A 27 13.65 -6.54 5.34
N LYS A 28 14.05 -5.29 5.21
CA LYS A 28 14.36 -4.71 3.91
C LYS A 28 15.42 -5.46 3.13
N GLU A 29 16.31 -6.16 3.79
CA GLU A 29 17.32 -6.95 3.07
C GLU A 29 16.71 -8.03 2.22
N LYS A 30 15.47 -8.43 2.52
CA LYS A 30 14.80 -9.46 1.75
C LYS A 30 13.98 -8.91 0.59
N TRP A 31 13.87 -7.59 0.51
CA TRP A 31 13.04 -6.96 -0.51
C TRP A 31 13.76 -6.96 -1.86
N MET A 32 12.99 -7.03 -2.93
CA MET A 32 13.54 -6.82 -4.26
C MET A 32 14.13 -5.43 -4.34
N LYS A 33 15.20 -5.28 -5.10
CA LYS A 33 15.73 -3.95 -5.32
C LYS A 33 14.70 -3.13 -6.10
N GLU A 34 14.58 -1.88 -5.72
CA GLU A 34 13.62 -0.99 -6.36
C GLU A 34 13.76 -0.96 -7.86
N GLU A 35 15.00 -0.88 -8.36
CA GLU A 35 15.22 -0.84 -9.79
C GLU A 35 14.73 -2.09 -10.49
N ASP A 36 15.01 -3.24 -9.90
CA ASP A 36 14.61 -4.51 -10.49
C ASP A 36 13.09 -4.66 -10.46
N PHE A 37 12.48 -4.22 -9.37
CA PHE A 37 11.04 -4.26 -9.24
C PHE A 37 10.38 -3.39 -10.30
N LYS A 38 10.87 -2.17 -10.49
CA LYS A 38 10.33 -1.27 -11.50
C LYS A 38 10.47 -1.84 -12.89
N LYS A 39 11.63 -2.41 -13.20
CA LYS A 39 11.85 -3.01 -14.52
C LYS A 39 10.89 -4.15 -14.78
N ARG A 40 10.64 -4.94 -13.75
CA ARG A 40 9.73 -6.05 -13.87
C ARG A 40 8.32 -5.54 -14.21
N LEU A 41 7.87 -4.52 -13.47
CA LEU A 41 6.55 -3.97 -13.74
C LEU A 41 6.46 -3.37 -15.13
N GLU A 42 7.49 -2.67 -15.55
CA GLU A 42 7.49 -2.08 -16.89
C GLU A 42 7.45 -3.14 -17.96
N SER A 43 8.14 -4.25 -17.74
CA SER A 43 8.09 -5.35 -18.69
C SER A 43 6.72 -6.00 -18.74
N GLU A 44 5.91 -5.84 -17.69
CA GLU A 44 4.56 -6.36 -17.65
C GLU A 44 3.54 -5.37 -18.17
N GLY A 45 4.00 -4.22 -18.64
CA GLY A 45 3.10 -3.25 -19.28
C GLY A 45 2.69 -2.09 -18.42
N TYR A 46 3.18 -2.01 -17.19
CA TYR A 46 2.86 -0.87 -16.34
C TYR A 46 3.73 0.32 -16.72
N LYS A 47 3.15 1.52 -16.57
CA LYS A 47 3.93 2.75 -16.68
C LYS A 47 3.88 3.39 -15.30
N ILE A 48 5.04 3.59 -14.71
CA ILE A 48 5.13 4.07 -13.34
C ILE A 48 5.36 5.57 -13.34
N ARG A 49 4.45 6.30 -12.68
CA ARG A 49 4.62 7.74 -12.58
C ARG A 49 5.22 8.12 -11.25
N LYS A 50 4.86 7.41 -10.19
CA LYS A 50 5.42 7.63 -8.87
C LYS A 50 5.67 6.30 -8.21
N PHE A 51 6.74 6.24 -7.44
CA PHE A 51 7.08 5.06 -6.65
C PHE A 51 7.26 5.50 -5.22
N LYS A 52 6.65 4.78 -4.30
CA LYS A 52 6.76 5.09 -2.86
C LYS A 52 6.97 3.82 -2.07
N GLN A 53 7.42 3.99 -0.83
CA GLN A 53 7.62 2.87 0.08
C GLN A 53 6.87 3.13 1.39
N PRO A 54 5.55 3.08 1.39
CA PRO A 54 4.80 3.33 2.62
C PRO A 54 4.84 2.09 3.49
N GLY A 55 5.33 2.27 4.73
CA GLY A 55 5.43 1.15 5.64
C GLY A 55 6.32 0.07 5.08
N SER A 56 5.79 -1.13 4.96
CA SER A 56 6.54 -2.26 4.42
C SER A 56 6.07 -2.64 3.02
N CYS A 57 5.60 -1.67 2.25
CA CYS A 57 5.08 -1.92 0.91
C CYS A 57 5.89 -1.18 -0.13
N TYR A 58 5.85 -1.69 -1.36
CA TYR A 58 6.17 -0.85 -2.51
C TYR A 58 4.83 -0.41 -3.08
N GLU A 59 4.76 0.85 -3.44
CA GLU A 59 3.52 1.42 -3.99
C GLU A 59 3.83 2.14 -5.28
N ILE A 60 3.00 1.94 -6.30
CA ILE A 60 3.13 2.72 -7.52
C ILE A 60 1.83 3.48 -7.81
N TYR A 61 2.01 4.61 -8.47
CA TYR A 61 0.93 5.30 -9.15
C TYR A 61 1.34 5.30 -10.61
N GLY A 62 0.45 4.92 -11.48
CA GLY A 62 0.77 4.87 -12.90
C GLY A 62 -0.40 4.37 -13.71
N THR A 63 -0.09 3.69 -14.82
CA THR A 63 -1.14 3.08 -15.63
C THR A 63 -0.81 1.62 -15.84
N ASN A 64 -1.85 0.81 -15.99
CA ASN A 64 -1.67 -0.60 -16.30
C ASN A 64 -1.55 -0.80 -17.81
N LYS A 65 -1.45 -2.05 -18.25
CA LYS A 65 -1.25 -2.31 -19.66
C LYS A 65 -2.45 -1.94 -20.52
N GLU A 66 -3.62 -1.77 -19.90
CA GLU A 66 -4.80 -1.29 -20.62
C GLU A 66 -4.88 0.24 -20.61
N GLY A 67 -3.89 0.91 -20.06
CA GLY A 67 -3.88 2.36 -20.02
C GLY A 67 -4.71 2.97 -18.90
N LYS A 68 -5.21 2.17 -18.00
CA LYS A 68 -6.02 2.69 -16.90
C LYS A 68 -5.14 3.14 -15.75
N LYS A 69 -5.54 4.22 -15.11
CA LYS A 69 -4.80 4.73 -13.96
C LYS A 69 -4.97 3.79 -12.78
N VAL A 70 -3.88 3.51 -12.12
CA VAL A 70 -3.89 2.59 -10.98
C VAL A 70 -3.05 3.12 -9.85
N GLU A 71 -3.42 2.69 -8.65
CA GLU A 71 -2.61 2.83 -7.46
C GLU A 71 -2.49 1.42 -6.90
N ILE A 72 -1.30 0.91 -6.76
CA ILE A 72 -1.10 -0.48 -6.38
C ILE A 72 -0.07 -0.59 -5.29
N TYR A 73 -0.38 -1.41 -4.28
CA TYR A 73 0.54 -1.74 -3.20
C TYR A 73 1.00 -3.17 -3.41
N PHE A 74 2.29 -3.39 -3.28
CA PHE A 74 2.89 -4.69 -3.50
C PHE A 74 3.66 -5.15 -2.29
N ASN A 75 3.73 -6.46 -2.13
CA ASN A 75 4.68 -7.07 -1.21
C ASN A 75 6.07 -6.91 -1.84
N PRO A 76 6.99 -6.20 -1.20
CA PRO A 76 8.28 -5.93 -1.83
C PRO A 76 9.21 -7.14 -1.88
N VAL A 77 8.87 -8.21 -1.19
CA VAL A 77 9.72 -9.39 -1.20
C VAL A 77 9.52 -10.18 -2.48
N ASP A 78 8.27 -10.37 -2.88
CA ASP A 78 7.97 -11.22 -4.04
C ASP A 78 7.22 -10.48 -5.15
N GLY A 79 6.86 -9.22 -4.92
CA GLY A 79 6.19 -8.44 -5.95
C GLY A 79 4.72 -8.76 -6.14
N THR A 80 4.11 -9.50 -5.23
CA THR A 80 2.70 -9.80 -5.37
C THR A 80 1.85 -8.58 -4.99
N VAL A 81 0.70 -8.47 -5.62
CA VAL A 81 -0.22 -7.36 -5.36
C VAL A 81 -0.92 -7.58 -4.03
N VAL A 82 -0.87 -6.58 -3.17
CA VAL A 82 -1.59 -6.61 -1.91
C VAL A 82 -2.89 -5.83 -2.02
N LYS A 83 -2.85 -4.71 -2.72
CA LYS A 83 -4.07 -3.92 -2.92
C LYS A 83 -3.94 -3.16 -4.22
N GLU A 84 -5.00 -3.15 -4.99
CA GLU A 84 -5.00 -2.43 -6.25
C GLU A 84 -6.27 -1.61 -6.37
N VAL A 85 -6.11 -0.33 -6.71
CA VAL A 85 -7.24 0.56 -7.00
C VAL A 85 -7.11 0.98 -8.45
N VAL A 86 -8.15 0.73 -9.23
CA VAL A 86 -8.19 1.12 -10.64
C VAL A 86 -9.14 2.30 -10.73
N GLU A 87 -8.68 3.39 -11.30
CA GLU A 87 -9.49 4.60 -11.39
C GLU A 87 -10.15 4.78 -12.73
#